data_75897136129484117efb0a3f820afe85
#
_entry.id   75897136129484117efb0a3f820afe85
#
_cell.length_a   1.000
_cell.length_b   1.000
_cell.length_c   1.000
_cell.angle_alpha   90.00
_cell.angle_beta   90.00
_cell.angle_gamma   90.00
#
_symmetry.space_group_name_H-M   'P 1'
#
loop_
_entity.id
_entity.type
_entity.pdbx_description
1 polymer ?
#
loop_
_entity_poly.entity_id
_entity_poly.type
_entity_poly.pdbx_seq_one_letter_code
_entity_poly.pdbx_strand_id
1 'polypeptide(L)'
;MSELLNVISASDKRRNLLILLNSGPQEWDDIKRILNVTSTGMLPQIKILEEEHLIERDGRKFSLTPIGKVLTTHMEPLIRTMDVLDKNSKFWHEHDIGVLPHEILLHIRELGNYEIIEVPDEDLFNINPFLQNLTQAKTIKGISHTVHPKFPEFFTALAKKGIQSSLIFTPNVYRIVSENYPKMLEEYIKYKNASLYISKENLKFSFVVSDSYFSLSLFYMTGIFDSKHDVISRDHSALRWGDQIFSYFKKQSEKIVSI
;
A
#
# COMPACT_ATOMS: atom_id res chain seq x y z
N MET A 1 -7.73 -30.59 -13.05
CA MET A 1 -7.16 -29.24 -13.01
C MET A 1 -7.00 -28.79 -14.45
N SER A 2 -7.29 -27.53 -14.78
CA SER A 2 -7.10 -27.04 -16.18
C SER A 2 -5.64 -27.21 -16.59
N GLU A 3 -5.39 -27.64 -17.83
CA GLU A 3 -4.05 -27.82 -18.38
C GLU A 3 -3.25 -26.50 -18.35
N LEU A 4 -3.86 -25.39 -18.76
CA LEU A 4 -3.29 -24.05 -18.67
C LEU A 4 -2.93 -23.63 -17.24
N LEU A 5 -3.75 -24.01 -16.25
CA LEU A 5 -3.45 -23.72 -14.85
C LEU A 5 -2.18 -24.45 -14.40
N ASN A 6 -2.00 -25.72 -14.81
CA ASN A 6 -0.78 -26.46 -14.54
C ASN A 6 0.45 -25.83 -15.22
N VAL A 7 0.29 -25.37 -16.46
CA VAL A 7 1.36 -24.69 -17.20
C VAL A 7 1.87 -23.47 -16.45
N ILE A 8 0.99 -22.63 -15.94
CA ILE A 8 1.39 -21.41 -15.24
C ILE A 8 1.79 -21.64 -13.78
N SER A 9 1.12 -22.57 -13.05
CA SER A 9 1.40 -22.80 -11.63
C SER A 9 2.69 -23.56 -11.37
N ALA A 10 3.11 -24.44 -12.27
CA ALA A 10 4.27 -25.32 -12.08
C ALA A 10 5.64 -24.67 -12.33
N SER A 11 5.71 -23.39 -12.71
CA SER A 11 7.00 -22.74 -13.02
C SER A 11 6.99 -21.23 -12.85
N ASP A 12 7.77 -20.75 -11.89
CA ASP A 12 8.01 -19.31 -11.69
C ASP A 12 8.60 -18.66 -12.95
N LYS A 13 9.47 -19.39 -13.67
CA LYS A 13 10.07 -18.87 -14.91
C LYS A 13 9.02 -18.56 -15.97
N ARG A 14 8.00 -19.44 -16.13
CA ARG A 14 6.91 -19.21 -17.08
C ARG A 14 6.05 -18.03 -16.64
N ARG A 15 5.67 -17.96 -15.36
CA ARG A 15 4.91 -16.83 -14.81
C ARG A 15 5.63 -15.51 -15.01
N ASN A 16 6.91 -15.45 -14.63
CA ASN A 16 7.71 -14.24 -14.73
C ASN A 16 7.91 -13.79 -16.19
N LEU A 17 8.06 -14.74 -17.12
CA LEU A 17 8.13 -14.41 -18.54
C LEU A 17 6.82 -13.82 -19.06
N LEU A 18 5.69 -14.42 -18.73
CA LEU A 18 4.37 -13.92 -19.13
C LEU A 18 4.14 -12.50 -18.58
N ILE A 19 4.47 -12.27 -17.30
CA ILE A 19 4.36 -10.95 -16.66
C ILE A 19 5.29 -9.93 -17.35
N LEU A 20 6.53 -10.30 -17.65
CA LEU A 20 7.46 -9.42 -18.36
C LEU A 20 6.92 -9.03 -19.75
N LEU A 21 6.41 -10.01 -20.50
CA LEU A 21 5.84 -9.78 -21.83
C LEU A 21 4.53 -9.01 -21.81
N ASN A 22 3.88 -8.90 -20.65
CA ASN A 22 2.66 -8.08 -20.47
C ASN A 22 2.94 -6.59 -20.65
N SER A 23 4.19 -6.15 -20.40
CA SER A 23 4.65 -4.78 -20.63
C SER A 23 4.96 -4.48 -22.10
N GLY A 24 5.04 -5.50 -22.94
CA GLY A 24 5.35 -5.40 -24.37
C GLY A 24 6.35 -6.46 -24.85
N PRO A 25 6.57 -6.55 -26.17
CA PRO A 25 7.54 -7.50 -26.74
C PRO A 25 8.95 -7.29 -26.19
N GLN A 26 9.68 -8.40 -25.96
CA GLN A 26 11.05 -8.40 -25.43
C GLN A 26 11.97 -9.19 -26.34
N GLU A 27 13.21 -8.72 -26.45
CA GLU A 27 14.28 -9.48 -27.11
C GLU A 27 14.87 -10.54 -26.18
N TRP A 28 15.41 -11.60 -26.75
CA TRP A 28 15.99 -12.71 -25.98
C TRP A 28 17.03 -12.24 -24.93
N ASP A 29 17.91 -11.32 -25.30
CA ASP A 29 18.96 -10.85 -24.42
C ASP A 29 18.39 -9.99 -23.26
N ASP A 30 17.33 -9.25 -23.48
CA ASP A 30 16.61 -8.53 -22.44
C ASP A 30 15.88 -9.47 -21.47
N ILE A 31 15.22 -10.51 -21.98
CA ILE A 31 14.59 -11.56 -21.17
C ILE A 31 15.62 -12.17 -20.21
N LYS A 32 16.80 -12.57 -20.73
CA LYS A 32 17.86 -13.12 -19.89
C LYS A 32 18.33 -12.17 -18.81
N ARG A 33 18.56 -10.93 -19.19
CA ARG A 33 19.04 -9.88 -18.28
C ARG A 33 18.02 -9.54 -17.20
N ILE A 34 16.76 -9.29 -17.59
CA ILE A 34 15.71 -8.84 -16.67
C ILE A 34 15.30 -9.96 -15.72
N LEU A 35 15.11 -11.17 -16.22
CA LEU A 35 14.70 -12.31 -15.40
C LEU A 35 15.88 -13.04 -14.73
N ASN A 36 17.11 -12.61 -14.99
CA ASN A 36 18.35 -13.24 -14.49
C ASN A 36 18.37 -14.76 -14.73
N VAL A 37 18.11 -15.19 -15.96
CA VAL A 37 18.00 -16.60 -16.34
C VAL A 37 19.05 -16.99 -17.38
N THR A 38 19.40 -18.29 -17.38
CA THR A 38 20.27 -18.90 -18.41
C THR A 38 19.43 -19.40 -19.58
N SER A 39 20.08 -19.50 -20.77
CA SER A 39 19.44 -20.06 -21.96
C SER A 39 18.96 -21.48 -21.73
N THR A 40 19.79 -22.33 -21.11
CA THR A 40 19.45 -23.73 -20.82
C THR A 40 18.26 -23.88 -19.88
N GLY A 41 18.09 -22.94 -18.94
CA GLY A 41 16.98 -22.96 -17.99
C GLY A 41 15.69 -22.34 -18.51
N MET A 42 15.76 -21.47 -19.53
CA MET A 42 14.59 -20.70 -20.00
C MET A 42 14.02 -21.19 -21.33
N LEU A 43 14.87 -21.65 -22.28
CA LEU A 43 14.38 -22.11 -23.58
C LEU A 43 13.35 -23.24 -23.49
N PRO A 44 13.48 -24.25 -22.60
CA PRO A 44 12.43 -25.25 -22.45
C PRO A 44 11.10 -24.67 -21.96
N GLN A 45 11.14 -23.60 -21.13
CA GLN A 45 9.94 -22.94 -20.63
C GLN A 45 9.25 -22.12 -21.72
N ILE A 46 10.04 -21.45 -22.57
CA ILE A 46 9.55 -20.75 -23.75
C ILE A 46 8.82 -21.71 -24.66
N LYS A 47 9.47 -22.86 -24.98
CA LYS A 47 8.88 -23.88 -25.86
C LYS A 47 7.49 -24.32 -25.36
N ILE A 48 7.34 -24.58 -24.05
CA ILE A 48 6.05 -24.96 -23.47
C ILE A 48 5.01 -23.84 -23.68
N LEU A 49 5.39 -22.57 -23.47
CA LEU A 49 4.48 -21.45 -23.65
C LEU A 49 4.10 -21.20 -25.11
N GLU A 50 5.01 -21.51 -26.08
CA GLU A 50 4.73 -21.48 -27.52
C GLU A 50 3.77 -22.61 -27.91
N GLU A 51 4.00 -23.84 -27.41
CA GLU A 51 3.14 -25.02 -27.64
C GLU A 51 1.71 -24.78 -27.10
N GLU A 52 1.59 -24.08 -25.99
CA GLU A 52 0.30 -23.68 -25.40
C GLU A 52 -0.28 -22.40 -26.01
N HIS A 53 0.33 -21.87 -27.06
CA HIS A 53 -0.11 -20.66 -27.76
C HIS A 53 -0.28 -19.43 -26.84
N LEU A 54 0.51 -19.31 -25.78
CA LEU A 54 0.49 -18.17 -24.86
C LEU A 54 1.45 -17.07 -25.30
N ILE A 55 2.54 -17.45 -25.95
CA ILE A 55 3.51 -16.52 -26.52
C ILE A 55 3.77 -16.87 -27.98
N GLU A 56 4.23 -15.91 -28.73
CA GLU A 56 4.67 -16.04 -30.11
C GLU A 56 6.04 -15.39 -30.29
N ARG A 57 6.73 -15.83 -31.33
CA ARG A 57 8.07 -15.34 -31.67
C ARG A 57 8.07 -14.74 -33.05
N ASP A 58 8.59 -13.51 -33.17
CA ASP A 58 8.90 -12.85 -34.42
C ASP A 58 10.40 -12.53 -34.46
N GLY A 59 11.18 -13.30 -35.22
CA GLY A 59 12.62 -13.19 -35.29
C GLY A 59 13.29 -13.41 -33.92
N ARG A 60 13.80 -12.34 -33.30
CA ARG A 60 14.42 -12.35 -31.96
C ARG A 60 13.51 -11.87 -30.85
N LYS A 61 12.31 -11.41 -31.18
CA LYS A 61 11.35 -10.86 -30.21
C LYS A 61 10.31 -11.88 -29.85
N PHE A 62 9.96 -11.88 -28.56
CA PHE A 62 8.87 -12.67 -27.99
C PHE A 62 7.76 -11.72 -27.55
N SER A 63 6.52 -12.10 -27.78
CA SER A 63 5.32 -11.35 -27.40
C SER A 63 4.23 -12.29 -26.88
N LEU A 64 3.28 -11.74 -26.13
CA LEU A 64 2.09 -12.47 -25.77
C LEU A 64 1.17 -12.59 -26.98
N THR A 65 0.59 -13.77 -27.19
CA THR A 65 -0.56 -13.93 -28.07
C THR A 65 -1.78 -13.23 -27.45
N PRO A 66 -2.88 -13.02 -28.18
CA PRO A 66 -4.12 -12.52 -27.59
C PRO A 66 -4.62 -13.35 -26.41
N ILE A 67 -4.51 -14.68 -26.47
CA ILE A 67 -4.87 -15.59 -25.37
C ILE A 67 -3.91 -15.41 -24.18
N GLY A 68 -2.60 -15.38 -24.46
CA GLY A 68 -1.58 -15.10 -23.46
C GLY A 68 -1.80 -13.76 -22.76
N LYS A 69 -2.21 -12.72 -23.51
CA LYS A 69 -2.52 -11.40 -22.96
C LYS A 69 -3.70 -11.43 -21.99
N VAL A 70 -4.79 -12.10 -22.38
CA VAL A 70 -5.98 -12.26 -21.52
C VAL A 70 -5.59 -12.99 -20.22
N LEU A 71 -4.92 -14.14 -20.36
CA LEU A 71 -4.51 -14.94 -19.22
C LEU A 71 -3.59 -14.15 -18.27
N THR A 72 -2.55 -13.51 -18.80
CA THR A 72 -1.57 -12.76 -17.99
C THR A 72 -2.22 -11.56 -17.29
N THR A 73 -3.16 -10.87 -17.94
CA THR A 73 -3.89 -9.75 -17.35
C THR A 73 -4.67 -10.16 -16.09
N HIS A 74 -5.22 -11.37 -16.06
CA HIS A 74 -5.91 -11.90 -14.87
C HIS A 74 -4.94 -12.50 -13.84
N MET A 75 -3.88 -13.15 -14.30
CA MET A 75 -2.91 -13.84 -13.46
C MET A 75 -2.02 -12.87 -12.68
N GLU A 76 -1.50 -11.83 -13.32
CA GLU A 76 -0.54 -10.90 -12.71
C GLU A 76 -1.04 -10.26 -11.42
N PRO A 77 -2.28 -9.71 -11.33
CA PRO A 77 -2.82 -9.16 -10.09
C PRO A 77 -2.87 -10.18 -8.95
N LEU A 78 -3.23 -11.44 -9.26
CA LEU A 78 -3.28 -12.52 -8.27
C LEU A 78 -1.89 -12.84 -7.73
N ILE A 79 -0.90 -13.01 -8.61
CA ILE A 79 0.48 -13.30 -8.21
C ILE A 79 1.03 -12.16 -7.34
N ARG A 80 0.89 -10.91 -7.76
CA ARG A 80 1.34 -9.76 -6.97
C ARG A 80 0.64 -9.67 -5.60
N THR A 81 -0.62 -10.08 -5.51
CA THR A 81 -1.34 -10.18 -4.23
C THR A 81 -0.71 -11.26 -3.33
N MET A 82 -0.42 -12.43 -3.91
CA MET A 82 0.25 -13.52 -3.18
C MET A 82 1.64 -13.09 -2.71
N ASP A 83 2.44 -12.44 -3.56
CA ASP A 83 3.77 -11.93 -3.20
C ASP A 83 3.72 -10.99 -1.98
N VAL A 84 2.73 -10.09 -1.94
CA VAL A 84 2.52 -9.19 -0.79
C VAL A 84 2.18 -9.97 0.48
N LEU A 85 1.26 -10.94 0.40
CA LEU A 85 0.81 -11.69 1.57
C LEU A 85 1.85 -12.71 2.06
N ASP A 86 2.58 -13.34 1.15
CA ASP A 86 3.58 -14.36 1.49
C ASP A 86 4.83 -13.74 2.10
N LYS A 87 5.22 -12.53 1.66
CA LYS A 87 6.44 -11.84 2.14
C LYS A 87 6.50 -11.72 3.66
N ASN A 88 5.36 -11.49 4.32
CA ASN A 88 5.23 -11.38 5.77
C ASN A 88 3.94 -12.09 6.24
N SER A 89 3.78 -13.37 5.87
CA SER A 89 2.54 -14.11 6.09
C SER A 89 2.11 -14.15 7.56
N LYS A 90 3.06 -14.27 8.50
CA LYS A 90 2.77 -14.23 9.93
C LYS A 90 2.08 -12.93 10.34
N PHE A 91 2.61 -11.77 9.90
CA PHE A 91 2.01 -10.47 10.18
C PHE A 91 0.57 -10.39 9.69
N TRP A 92 0.33 -10.79 8.42
CA TRP A 92 -1.02 -10.74 7.85
C TRP A 92 -2.02 -11.71 8.50
N HIS A 93 -1.54 -12.81 9.08
CA HIS A 93 -2.40 -13.75 9.85
C HIS A 93 -2.71 -13.24 11.27
N GLU A 94 -1.79 -12.51 11.87
CA GLU A 94 -1.95 -11.99 13.23
C GLU A 94 -2.75 -10.70 13.31
N HIS A 95 -2.86 -9.94 12.18
CA HIS A 95 -3.49 -8.63 12.13
C HIS A 95 -4.80 -8.63 11.35
N ASP A 96 -5.75 -7.81 11.84
CA ASP A 96 -7.08 -7.67 11.24
C ASP A 96 -7.03 -6.70 10.05
N ILE A 97 -6.77 -7.22 8.87
CA ILE A 97 -6.86 -6.44 7.62
C ILE A 97 -8.30 -6.25 7.15
N GLY A 98 -9.26 -7.01 7.71
CA GLY A 98 -10.68 -6.91 7.38
C GLY A 98 -11.32 -5.58 7.80
N VAL A 99 -10.60 -4.75 8.56
CA VAL A 99 -10.99 -3.37 8.86
C VAL A 99 -10.99 -2.47 7.63
N LEU A 100 -10.26 -2.84 6.58
CA LEU A 100 -10.30 -2.15 5.30
C LEU A 100 -11.43 -2.72 4.43
N PRO A 101 -12.17 -1.87 3.70
CA PRO A 101 -13.23 -2.32 2.79
C PRO A 101 -12.73 -3.31 1.75
N HIS A 102 -13.57 -4.27 1.39
CA HIS A 102 -13.21 -5.32 0.43
C HIS A 102 -12.68 -4.75 -0.90
N GLU A 103 -13.31 -3.70 -1.41
CA GLU A 103 -12.89 -3.01 -2.64
C GLU A 103 -11.48 -2.39 -2.52
N ILE A 104 -11.07 -1.98 -1.33
CA ILE A 104 -9.71 -1.50 -1.05
C ILE A 104 -8.74 -2.69 -0.97
N LEU A 105 -9.14 -3.79 -0.30
CA LEU A 105 -8.32 -4.99 -0.15
C LEU A 105 -8.03 -5.69 -1.48
N LEU A 106 -8.93 -5.63 -2.46
CA LEU A 106 -8.68 -6.14 -3.82
C LEU A 106 -7.44 -5.51 -4.48
N HIS A 107 -6.99 -4.38 -3.97
CA HIS A 107 -5.82 -3.64 -4.45
C HIS A 107 -4.61 -3.73 -3.50
N ILE A 108 -4.57 -4.65 -2.52
CA ILE A 108 -3.46 -4.79 -1.57
C ILE A 108 -2.10 -5.03 -2.27
N ARG A 109 -2.10 -5.61 -3.47
CA ARG A 109 -0.91 -5.76 -4.32
C ARG A 109 -0.20 -4.43 -4.62
N GLU A 110 -0.92 -3.31 -4.52
CA GLU A 110 -0.36 -1.98 -4.75
C GLU A 110 0.62 -1.53 -3.64
N LEU A 111 0.66 -2.23 -2.50
CA LEU A 111 1.73 -2.05 -1.50
C LEU A 111 3.12 -2.20 -2.12
N GLY A 112 3.25 -3.01 -3.18
CA GLY A 112 4.51 -3.19 -3.89
C GLY A 112 5.60 -3.72 -2.99
N ASN A 113 6.78 -3.11 -3.05
CA ASN A 113 7.88 -3.45 -2.16
C ASN A 113 7.74 -2.71 -0.83
N TYR A 114 7.03 -3.34 0.11
CA TYR A 114 6.81 -2.82 1.45
C TYR A 114 7.75 -3.47 2.48
N GLU A 115 7.87 -2.84 3.63
CA GLU A 115 8.59 -3.34 4.80
C GLU A 115 7.66 -3.28 6.02
N ILE A 116 7.89 -4.19 6.99
CA ILE A 116 7.33 -4.06 8.33
C ILE A 116 8.46 -3.56 9.22
N ILE A 117 8.28 -2.37 9.77
CA ILE A 117 9.23 -1.82 10.73
C ILE A 117 8.73 -2.07 12.14
N GLU A 118 9.66 -2.43 13.03
CA GLU A 118 9.42 -2.52 14.46
C GLU A 118 9.90 -1.24 15.13
N VAL A 119 9.02 -0.61 15.92
CA VAL A 119 9.34 0.56 16.73
C VAL A 119 9.89 0.08 18.07
N PRO A 120 11.14 0.41 18.44
CA PRO A 120 11.70 0.06 19.73
C PRO A 120 10.87 0.60 20.89
N ASP A 121 10.85 -0.14 22.02
CA ASP A 121 10.04 0.24 23.20
C ASP A 121 10.40 1.64 23.72
N GLU A 122 11.67 2.02 23.67
CA GLU A 122 12.18 3.34 24.04
C GLU A 122 11.69 4.47 23.13
N ASP A 123 11.31 4.15 21.89
CA ASP A 123 10.87 5.11 20.87
C ASP A 123 9.34 5.24 20.76
N LEU A 124 8.56 4.42 21.47
CA LEU A 124 7.09 4.46 21.43
C LEU A 124 6.51 5.84 21.80
N PHE A 125 7.21 6.60 22.65
CA PHE A 125 6.83 7.95 23.07
C PHE A 125 7.63 9.06 22.38
N ASN A 126 8.62 8.72 21.56
CA ASN A 126 9.34 9.68 20.75
C ASN A 126 8.59 9.97 19.46
N ILE A 127 8.81 11.16 18.88
CA ILE A 127 8.36 11.41 17.51
C ILE A 127 9.16 10.46 16.64
N ASN A 128 8.52 9.38 16.25
CA ASN A 128 9.06 8.32 15.44
C ASN A 128 9.82 8.92 14.24
N PRO A 129 10.96 8.33 13.82
CA PRO A 129 11.63 8.63 12.54
C PRO A 129 10.68 8.73 11.36
N PHE A 130 9.57 8.00 11.41
CA PHE A 130 8.40 8.09 10.55
C PHE A 130 7.85 9.51 10.40
N LEU A 131 7.61 10.26 11.51
CA LEU A 131 7.10 11.62 11.43
C LEU A 131 8.12 12.57 10.79
N GLN A 132 9.41 12.26 10.89
CA GLN A 132 10.46 13.05 10.21
C GLN A 132 10.31 13.01 8.70
N ASN A 133 9.87 11.87 8.12
CA ASN A 133 9.59 11.77 6.69
C ASN A 133 8.46 12.69 6.24
N LEU A 134 7.53 13.04 7.15
CA LEU A 134 6.41 13.94 6.84
C LEU A 134 6.81 15.42 6.84
N THR A 135 7.93 15.79 7.47
CA THR A 135 8.37 17.20 7.54
C THR A 135 8.81 17.78 6.19
N GLN A 136 9.14 16.92 5.24
CA GLN A 136 9.55 17.29 3.87
C GLN A 136 8.43 17.06 2.84
N ALA A 137 7.29 16.53 3.27
CA ALA A 137 6.18 16.26 2.38
C ALA A 137 5.49 17.56 1.94
N LYS A 138 4.93 17.56 0.73
CA LYS A 138 4.06 18.64 0.22
C LYS A 138 2.62 18.41 0.62
N THR A 139 2.21 17.16 0.67
CA THR A 139 0.86 16.73 1.01
C THR A 139 0.88 15.58 2.01
N ILE A 140 -0.03 15.62 2.98
CA ILE A 140 -0.21 14.57 3.99
C ILE A 140 -1.69 14.27 4.12
N LYS A 141 -2.04 13.00 4.08
CA LYS A 141 -3.38 12.50 4.35
C LYS A 141 -3.28 11.39 5.38
N GLY A 142 -4.10 11.43 6.41
CA GLY A 142 -4.02 10.42 7.48
C GLY A 142 -5.35 10.12 8.12
N ILE A 143 -5.45 8.90 8.68
CA ILE A 143 -6.53 8.47 9.56
C ILE A 143 -5.88 8.13 10.89
N SER A 144 -6.36 8.68 11.98
CA SER A 144 -5.83 8.44 13.30
C SER A 144 -6.83 7.74 14.20
N HIS A 145 -6.46 6.56 14.66
CA HIS A 145 -7.17 5.81 15.70
C HIS A 145 -6.66 6.14 17.11
N THR A 146 -5.40 6.59 17.22
CA THR A 146 -4.74 6.90 18.49
C THR A 146 -4.34 8.36 18.56
N VAL A 147 -4.13 8.86 19.77
CA VAL A 147 -3.59 10.20 20.01
C VAL A 147 -2.20 10.07 20.63
N HIS A 148 -1.19 10.46 19.88
CA HIS A 148 0.12 10.69 20.48
C HIS A 148 0.18 12.14 20.98
N PRO A 149 0.68 12.42 22.21
CA PRO A 149 0.65 13.76 22.81
C PRO A 149 1.31 14.86 21.95
N LYS A 150 2.29 14.51 21.14
CA LYS A 150 2.99 15.43 20.24
C LYS A 150 2.30 15.67 18.89
N PHE A 151 1.27 14.89 18.54
CA PHE A 151 0.60 15.00 17.22
C PHE A 151 -0.09 16.34 17.02
N PRO A 152 -0.85 16.89 17.98
CA PRO A 152 -1.52 18.18 17.79
C PRO A 152 -0.54 19.31 17.47
N GLU A 153 0.57 19.40 18.22
CA GLU A 153 1.63 20.37 17.96
C GLU A 153 2.30 20.13 16.61
N PHE A 154 2.65 18.89 16.31
CA PHE A 154 3.32 18.49 15.07
C PHE A 154 2.51 18.87 13.83
N PHE A 155 1.24 18.46 13.74
CA PHE A 155 0.39 18.76 12.58
C PHE A 155 0.05 20.23 12.46
N THR A 156 -0.12 20.96 13.58
CA THR A 156 -0.27 22.42 13.57
C THR A 156 0.97 23.11 13.03
N ALA A 157 2.16 22.67 13.42
CA ALA A 157 3.42 23.19 12.90
C ALA A 157 3.61 22.92 11.39
N LEU A 158 3.19 21.75 10.90
CA LEU A 158 3.19 21.42 9.47
C LEU A 158 2.23 22.33 8.69
N ALA A 159 1.01 22.52 9.19
CA ALA A 159 0.05 23.44 8.58
C ALA A 159 0.59 24.87 8.52
N LYS A 160 1.23 25.35 9.58
CA LYS A 160 1.89 26.67 9.63
C LYS A 160 3.01 26.81 8.59
N LYS A 161 3.74 25.73 8.29
CA LYS A 161 4.76 25.68 7.24
C LYS A 161 4.19 25.62 5.82
N GLY A 162 2.87 25.57 5.65
CA GLY A 162 2.20 25.54 4.34
C GLY A 162 2.02 24.14 3.76
N ILE A 163 2.36 23.06 4.50
CA ILE A 163 2.16 21.68 4.05
C ILE A 163 0.66 21.40 4.00
N GLN A 164 0.17 20.89 2.88
CA GLN A 164 -1.22 20.50 2.74
C GLN A 164 -1.51 19.25 3.57
N SER A 165 -2.40 19.36 4.55
CA SER A 165 -2.74 18.23 5.41
C SER A 165 -4.25 18.00 5.47
N SER A 166 -4.65 16.75 5.41
CA SER A 166 -6.03 16.30 5.55
C SER A 166 -6.07 15.12 6.51
N LEU A 167 -6.73 15.29 7.65
CA LEU A 167 -6.78 14.28 8.69
C LEU A 167 -8.21 13.80 8.91
N ILE A 168 -8.38 12.53 9.17
CA ILE A 168 -9.65 11.93 9.64
C ILE A 168 -9.38 11.40 11.05
N PHE A 169 -10.09 11.90 12.01
CA PHE A 169 -10.09 11.38 13.38
C PHE A 169 -11.26 10.43 13.58
N THR A 170 -11.06 9.41 14.40
CA THR A 170 -12.19 8.67 14.94
C THR A 170 -12.93 9.54 15.96
N PRO A 171 -14.21 9.26 16.28
CA PRO A 171 -14.93 10.00 17.31
C PRO A 171 -14.18 10.07 18.64
N ASN A 172 -13.54 8.97 19.05
CA ASN A 172 -12.76 8.93 20.29
C ASN A 172 -11.52 9.83 20.22
N VAL A 173 -10.78 9.81 19.11
CA VAL A 173 -9.62 10.68 18.90
C VAL A 173 -10.05 12.15 18.92
N TYR A 174 -11.13 12.49 18.21
CA TYR A 174 -11.65 13.85 18.20
C TYR A 174 -12.01 14.34 19.60
N ARG A 175 -12.75 13.52 20.39
CA ARG A 175 -13.09 13.86 21.78
C ARG A 175 -11.83 14.11 22.62
N ILE A 176 -10.84 13.22 22.57
CA ILE A 176 -9.59 13.38 23.35
C ILE A 176 -8.83 14.65 22.93
N VAL A 177 -8.74 14.93 21.64
CA VAL A 177 -8.00 16.10 21.13
C VAL A 177 -8.76 17.37 21.45
N SER A 178 -10.08 17.42 21.34
CA SER A 178 -10.90 18.59 21.68
C SER A 178 -10.90 18.91 23.19
N GLU A 179 -10.85 17.89 24.03
CA GLU A 179 -10.77 18.06 25.49
C GLU A 179 -9.38 18.52 25.97
N ASN A 180 -8.31 17.94 25.43
CA ASN A 180 -6.96 18.15 25.95
C ASN A 180 -6.12 19.17 25.17
N TYR A 181 -6.46 19.42 23.89
CA TYR A 181 -5.70 20.30 22.98
C TYR A 181 -6.60 21.27 22.19
N PRO A 182 -7.63 21.89 22.79
CA PRO A 182 -8.64 22.70 22.07
C PRO A 182 -8.01 23.84 21.27
N LYS A 183 -7.05 24.55 21.84
CA LYS A 183 -6.37 25.67 21.17
C LYS A 183 -5.59 25.25 19.91
N MET A 184 -4.91 24.11 19.97
CA MET A 184 -4.17 23.58 18.81
C MET A 184 -5.12 23.11 17.73
N LEU A 185 -6.23 22.51 18.11
CA LEU A 185 -7.25 22.06 17.17
C LEU A 185 -7.90 23.26 16.46
N GLU A 186 -8.28 24.30 17.21
CA GLU A 186 -8.79 25.59 16.66
C GLU A 186 -7.78 26.25 15.73
N GLU A 187 -6.49 26.25 16.10
CA GLU A 187 -5.44 26.81 15.26
C GLU A 187 -5.29 26.00 13.96
N TYR A 188 -5.25 24.67 14.05
CA TYR A 188 -5.10 23.77 12.91
C TYR A 188 -6.20 24.00 11.85
N ILE A 189 -7.47 24.05 12.25
CA ILE A 189 -8.59 24.21 11.31
C ILE A 189 -8.68 25.60 10.66
N LYS A 190 -7.99 26.63 11.19
CA LYS A 190 -7.92 27.98 10.60
C LYS A 190 -7.00 28.04 9.38
N TYR A 191 -6.06 27.10 9.24
CA TYR A 191 -5.17 27.09 8.10
C TYR A 191 -5.89 26.59 6.84
N LYS A 192 -5.83 27.35 5.73
CA LYS A 192 -6.47 27.01 4.45
C LYS A 192 -5.94 25.70 3.83
N ASN A 193 -4.70 25.34 4.16
CA ASN A 193 -4.03 24.12 3.71
C ASN A 193 -4.26 22.93 4.68
N ALA A 194 -5.06 23.10 5.74
CA ALA A 194 -5.41 22.04 6.68
C ALA A 194 -6.91 21.71 6.58
N SER A 195 -7.22 20.43 6.71
CA SER A 195 -8.61 19.94 6.76
C SER A 195 -8.71 18.81 7.77
N LEU A 196 -9.75 18.90 8.61
CA LEU A 196 -10.07 17.87 9.59
C LEU A 196 -11.44 17.28 9.32
N TYR A 197 -11.54 15.98 9.47
CA TYR A 197 -12.76 15.20 9.32
C TYR A 197 -12.95 14.30 10.53
N ILE A 198 -14.19 13.93 10.82
CA ILE A 198 -14.52 12.91 11.82
C ILE A 198 -15.19 11.76 11.11
N SER A 199 -14.68 10.54 11.29
CA SER A 199 -15.32 9.32 10.79
C SER A 199 -16.61 9.04 11.56
N LYS A 200 -17.57 8.36 10.91
CA LYS A 200 -18.82 7.94 11.57
C LYS A 200 -18.60 6.90 12.66
N GLU A 201 -17.55 6.10 12.52
CA GLU A 201 -17.25 4.98 13.41
C GLU A 201 -15.83 5.06 13.95
N ASN A 202 -15.56 4.34 15.03
CA ASN A 202 -14.20 4.18 15.55
C ASN A 202 -13.45 3.17 14.69
N LEU A 203 -12.73 3.67 13.68
CA LEU A 203 -11.92 2.88 12.79
C LEU A 203 -10.79 2.17 13.56
N LYS A 204 -10.57 0.90 13.29
CA LYS A 204 -9.56 0.07 13.97
C LYS A 204 -8.26 -0.04 13.15
N PHE A 205 -7.76 1.07 12.69
CA PHE A 205 -6.46 1.20 12.06
C PHE A 205 -6.01 2.66 12.08
N SER A 206 -4.72 2.88 11.94
CA SER A 206 -4.16 4.19 11.63
C SER A 206 -3.36 4.11 10.35
N PHE A 207 -3.38 5.15 9.56
CA PHE A 207 -2.53 5.21 8.39
C PHE A 207 -2.18 6.65 8.03
N VAL A 208 -1.09 6.80 7.29
CA VAL A 208 -0.75 8.05 6.66
C VAL A 208 -0.19 7.81 5.28
N VAL A 209 -0.51 8.71 4.35
CA VAL A 209 0.11 8.76 3.03
C VAL A 209 0.55 10.19 2.74
N SER A 210 1.74 10.31 2.16
CA SER A 210 2.28 11.57 1.64
C SER A 210 2.68 11.40 0.17
N ASP A 211 3.31 12.41 -0.40
CA ASP A 211 3.89 12.34 -1.74
C ASP A 211 5.11 11.40 -1.87
N SER A 212 5.63 10.87 -0.76
CA SER A 212 6.82 10.01 -0.77
C SER A 212 6.77 8.83 0.19
N TYR A 213 5.69 8.69 0.96
CA TYR A 213 5.67 7.74 2.07
C TYR A 213 4.25 7.26 2.37
N PHE A 214 4.10 5.96 2.60
CA PHE A 214 2.89 5.30 3.07
C PHE A 214 3.21 4.52 4.35
N SER A 215 2.33 4.58 5.34
CA SER A 215 2.38 3.75 6.54
C SER A 215 0.99 3.32 6.97
N LEU A 216 0.87 2.08 7.44
CA LEU A 216 -0.36 1.48 7.92
C LEU A 216 -0.09 0.70 9.21
N SER A 217 -0.80 1.07 10.27
CA SER A 217 -0.79 0.38 11.58
C SER A 217 -2.12 -0.31 11.81
N LEU A 218 -2.09 -1.56 12.19
CA LEU A 218 -3.26 -2.42 12.33
C LEU A 218 -3.47 -2.85 13.80
N PHE A 219 -4.59 -3.49 14.04
CA PHE A 219 -4.87 -4.21 15.27
C PHE A 219 -4.54 -5.69 15.06
N TYR A 220 -4.11 -6.36 16.12
CA TYR A 220 -4.11 -7.82 16.15
C TYR A 220 -5.55 -8.35 16.04
N MET A 221 -5.67 -9.57 15.55
CA MET A 221 -6.95 -10.31 15.54
C MET A 221 -7.59 -10.41 16.94
N THR A 222 -6.82 -10.26 18.00
CA THR A 222 -7.29 -10.18 19.40
C THR A 222 -7.99 -8.87 19.74
N GLY A 223 -7.97 -7.88 18.86
CA GLY A 223 -8.54 -6.55 19.08
C GLY A 223 -7.63 -5.57 19.82
N ILE A 224 -6.36 -5.93 20.07
CA ILE A 224 -5.35 -5.05 20.68
C ILE A 224 -4.65 -4.30 19.53
N PHE A 225 -4.48 -2.97 19.70
CA PHE A 225 -3.73 -2.17 18.73
C PHE A 225 -2.23 -2.54 18.78
N ASP A 226 -1.66 -2.80 17.62
CA ASP A 226 -0.21 -2.99 17.51
C ASP A 226 0.48 -1.62 17.39
N SER A 227 1.06 -1.18 18.50
CA SER A 227 1.83 0.07 18.53
C SER A 227 3.29 -0.08 18.12
N LYS A 228 3.73 -1.31 17.85
CA LYS A 228 5.13 -1.64 17.56
C LYS A 228 5.44 -1.83 16.10
N HIS A 229 4.47 -2.28 15.30
CA HIS A 229 4.73 -2.62 13.92
C HIS A 229 3.93 -1.73 12.96
N ASP A 230 4.64 -1.17 11.99
CA ASP A 230 4.06 -0.42 10.89
C ASP A 230 4.42 -1.04 9.55
N VAL A 231 3.43 -1.20 8.69
CA VAL A 231 3.63 -1.53 7.27
C VAL A 231 3.99 -0.25 6.54
N ILE A 232 5.19 -0.17 5.99
CA ILE A 232 5.64 1.01 5.25
C ILE A 232 5.96 0.69 3.79
N SER A 233 5.71 1.66 2.91
CA SER A 233 6.11 1.60 1.51
C SER A 233 6.44 2.98 0.96
N ARG A 234 7.35 3.01 -0.02
CA ARG A 234 7.68 4.20 -0.82
C ARG A 234 7.35 4.03 -2.30
N ASP A 235 6.76 2.90 -2.66
CA ASP A 235 6.34 2.64 -4.03
C ASP A 235 5.22 3.58 -4.44
N HIS A 236 5.30 4.11 -5.64
CA HIS A 236 4.26 4.98 -6.19
C HIS A 236 2.87 4.34 -6.23
N SER A 237 2.82 3.01 -6.38
CA SER A 237 1.56 2.25 -6.30
C SER A 237 0.96 2.30 -4.90
N ALA A 238 1.78 2.12 -3.85
CA ALA A 238 1.33 2.22 -2.46
C ALA A 238 0.81 3.63 -2.12
N LEU A 239 1.47 4.67 -2.63
CA LEU A 239 1.01 6.05 -2.45
C LEU A 239 -0.37 6.27 -3.09
N ARG A 240 -0.59 5.77 -4.31
CA ARG A 240 -1.91 5.82 -4.96
C ARG A 240 -2.97 5.01 -4.21
N TRP A 241 -2.60 3.83 -3.71
CA TRP A 241 -3.51 3.02 -2.90
C TRP A 241 -3.86 3.72 -1.57
N GLY A 242 -2.90 4.36 -0.91
CA GLY A 242 -3.15 5.20 0.25
C GLY A 242 -4.12 6.36 -0.04
N ASP A 243 -3.99 7.00 -1.21
CA ASP A 243 -4.93 8.02 -1.67
C ASP A 243 -6.35 7.46 -1.87
N GLN A 244 -6.49 6.23 -2.33
CA GLN A 244 -7.78 5.54 -2.47
C GLN A 244 -8.38 5.24 -1.08
N ILE A 245 -7.58 4.71 -0.15
CA ILE A 245 -8.00 4.49 1.26
C ILE A 245 -8.53 5.79 1.84
N PHE A 246 -7.73 6.86 1.80
CA PHE A 246 -8.15 8.15 2.35
C PHE A 246 -9.44 8.66 1.71
N SER A 247 -9.53 8.61 0.40
CA SER A 247 -10.69 9.09 -0.36
C SER A 247 -11.97 8.33 -0.03
N TYR A 248 -11.86 7.02 0.20
CA TYR A 248 -12.97 6.18 0.61
C TYR A 248 -13.53 6.64 1.96
N PHE A 249 -12.67 6.72 2.99
CA PHE A 249 -13.13 7.10 4.33
C PHE A 249 -13.52 8.56 4.43
N LYS A 250 -12.87 9.45 3.68
CA LYS A 250 -13.24 10.86 3.62
C LYS A 250 -14.66 11.09 3.13
N LYS A 251 -15.13 10.33 2.12
CA LYS A 251 -16.52 10.43 1.60
C LYS A 251 -17.57 10.12 2.65
N GLN A 252 -17.20 9.33 3.67
CA GLN A 252 -18.09 8.91 4.75
C GLN A 252 -17.89 9.70 6.03
N SER A 253 -16.96 10.66 6.04
CA SER A 253 -16.59 11.47 7.21
C SER A 253 -17.18 12.86 7.12
N GLU A 254 -17.45 13.46 8.28
CA GLU A 254 -17.93 14.82 8.41
C GLU A 254 -16.76 15.80 8.50
N LYS A 255 -16.80 16.88 7.72
CA LYS A 255 -15.78 17.92 7.76
C LYS A 255 -16.02 18.87 8.94
N ILE A 256 -14.99 19.11 9.73
CA ILE A 256 -15.01 20.08 10.83
C ILE A 256 -14.61 21.45 10.27
N VAL A 257 -15.49 22.43 10.43
CA VAL A 257 -15.30 23.82 9.98
C VAL A 257 -15.24 24.81 11.14
N SER A 258 -15.72 24.43 12.31
CA SER A 258 -15.66 25.22 13.58
C SER A 258 -15.68 24.24 14.76
N ILE A 259 -15.18 24.67 15.90
CA ILE A 259 -15.21 23.95 17.18
C ILE A 259 -16.12 24.68 18.11
#